data_bc9cde2145fe05f24579277ec9a11b46
#
_entry.id   bc9cde2145fe05f24579277ec9a11b46
#
_cell.length_a   1.000
_cell.length_b   1.000
_cell.length_c   1.000
_cell.angle_alpha   90.00
_cell.angle_beta   90.00
_cell.angle_gamma   90.00
#
_symmetry.space_group_name_H-M   'P 1'
#
loop_
_entity.id
_entity.type
_entity.pdbx_description
1 polymer ?
#
loop_
_entity_poly.entity_id
_entity_poly.type
_entity_poly.pdbx_seq_one_letter_code
_entity_poly.pdbx_strand_id
1 'polypeptide(L)'
;MPGRYCIWAIWLLMAVPLAAAPSQGDTAQQPPPSTTRGYTVFLGGAVVGREELTVLTTADGLDIIGKGRLSGSQDLVINRAEVRYRPDWTPEVYELEASVNGGDTLLYTSFAGTTAVTKGVDAGQQVAHTDTVPPQPVVLPNVFFGAYEALTRRLASGAPAQELNVFVGFGAQGSLRLLSTAAELVQIGTSTLNVRRYALAYAGPRGAATVHVYADDAGSLLRVSIPAQRIDIMRDDLAAATSRTVVYSNPTDEAVVIAGAGFNLGATLTWPASARGSGEAASAKAAATRLPAVVLLAGTAANERDGVVAGVPILGQLAGALADAGFIGVRYDKRGHGQSGGRAESASLGDHADDALAVVRWLSNRRDVDRERIALVGHNEGAWTALLAAARERRIAGVAAIAAPSATGSERVLEQQRHVLEQMKVAPAERVAKIELQERINTAVMTGRGWDSVPADLRKQADTPWFQSFLGFNPARALEDVRQPLLFIHGELDDEVPILHLDRLGELARKAGRSRSVAVVAVRGVNHLLVPASTGEVSEYASLKDRHVSAEVTSAIREWLTKTFAPGR
;
A
#
# COMPACT_ATOMS: atom_id res chain seq x y z
N MET A 1 10.50 58.89 30.72
CA MET A 1 9.75 60.15 30.83
C MET A 1 9.00 60.39 29.55
N PRO A 2 7.87 61.01 29.62
CA PRO A 2 6.56 60.34 29.50
C PRO A 2 5.71 60.94 28.36
N GLY A 3 4.59 60.39 28.09
CA GLY A 3 3.30 60.98 28.04
C GLY A 3 2.45 60.44 26.90
N ARG A 4 1.43 59.77 27.12
CA ARG A 4 0.10 59.99 27.71
C ARG A 4 -0.96 60.48 26.69
N TYR A 5 -2.01 59.63 26.54
CA TYR A 5 -3.47 59.91 26.41
C TYR A 5 -3.97 60.66 25.15
N CYS A 6 -5.14 60.45 24.57
CA CYS A 6 -6.51 60.24 25.07
C CYS A 6 -7.43 59.70 23.94
N ILE A 7 -8.29 58.82 24.28
CA ILE A 7 -9.71 58.59 24.06
C ILE A 7 -10.49 59.85 23.55
N TRP A 8 -11.38 59.63 22.55
CA TRP A 8 -12.76 60.17 22.58
C TRP A 8 -13.68 59.38 21.62
N ALA A 9 -14.76 58.88 22.18
CA ALA A 9 -15.94 58.36 21.49
C ALA A 9 -16.93 59.53 21.29
N ILE A 10 -17.64 59.58 20.18
CA ILE A 10 -18.90 60.34 20.06
C ILE A 10 -19.91 59.56 19.22
N TRP A 11 -21.10 59.52 19.75
CA TRP A 11 -22.36 58.94 19.36
C TRP A 11 -23.20 59.80 18.38
N LEU A 12 -24.14 59.06 17.68
CA LEU A 12 -25.44 59.47 17.12
C LEU A 12 -25.43 60.13 15.72
N LEU A 13 -26.23 59.62 14.80
CA LEU A 13 -27.68 59.73 14.66
C LEU A 13 -28.24 58.88 13.55
N MET A 14 -29.40 58.26 13.81
CA MET A 14 -30.25 57.56 12.86
C MET A 14 -30.73 58.47 11.72
N ALA A 15 -30.70 57.94 10.50
CA ALA A 15 -31.63 58.33 9.44
C ALA A 15 -32.08 57.08 8.71
N VAL A 16 -33.34 56.74 8.84
CA VAL A 16 -34.03 55.72 8.07
C VAL A 16 -34.40 56.33 6.71
N PRO A 17 -34.03 55.74 5.59
CA PRO A 17 -34.72 55.97 4.35
C PRO A 17 -35.68 54.84 4.02
N LEU A 18 -36.85 55.20 3.51
CA LEU A 18 -37.92 54.37 3.00
C LEU A 18 -37.44 53.22 2.11
N ALA A 19 -38.06 52.07 2.33
CA ALA A 19 -37.96 50.91 1.47
C ALA A 19 -38.48 51.24 0.07
N ALA A 20 -37.60 51.19 -0.92
CA ALA A 20 -37.94 50.96 -2.31
C ALA A 20 -38.10 49.46 -2.50
N ALA A 21 -39.22 49.03 -3.10
CA ALA A 21 -39.44 47.62 -3.47
C ALA A 21 -38.31 47.13 -4.37
N PRO A 22 -37.78 45.90 -4.14
CA PRO A 22 -36.81 45.35 -5.05
C PRO A 22 -37.48 45.02 -6.40
N SER A 23 -36.98 45.64 -7.47
CA SER A 23 -37.15 45.16 -8.81
C SER A 23 -36.68 43.70 -8.86
N GLN A 24 -37.45 42.81 -9.48
CA GLN A 24 -36.99 41.45 -9.83
C GLN A 24 -35.71 41.58 -10.68
N GLY A 25 -34.57 41.51 -10.00
CA GLY A 25 -33.27 41.36 -10.63
C GLY A 25 -33.01 39.90 -10.90
N ASP A 26 -32.49 39.63 -12.06
CA ASP A 26 -32.00 38.35 -12.55
C ASP A 26 -31.43 37.49 -11.42
N THR A 27 -31.99 36.32 -11.22
CA THR A 27 -31.34 35.25 -10.47
C THR A 27 -30.04 34.94 -11.16
N ALA A 28 -28.93 35.48 -10.68
CA ALA A 28 -27.61 35.04 -11.06
C ALA A 28 -27.57 33.54 -10.78
N GLN A 29 -27.61 32.73 -11.84
CA GLN A 29 -27.49 31.30 -11.79
C GLN A 29 -26.16 31.01 -11.08
N GLN A 30 -26.21 30.35 -9.92
CA GLN A 30 -24.99 29.87 -9.27
C GLN A 30 -24.18 29.07 -10.30
N PRO A 31 -22.87 29.34 -10.45
CA PRO A 31 -22.08 28.56 -11.37
C PRO A 31 -22.21 27.08 -11.02
N PRO A 32 -22.29 26.18 -12.01
CA PRO A 32 -22.43 24.76 -11.78
C PRO A 32 -21.29 24.25 -10.90
N PRO A 33 -21.53 23.26 -10.03
CA PRO A 33 -20.49 22.71 -9.17
C PRO A 33 -19.33 22.20 -10.03
N SER A 34 -18.19 22.86 -9.92
CA SER A 34 -16.96 22.49 -10.62
C SER A 34 -15.98 21.83 -9.65
N THR A 35 -15.31 20.77 -10.08
CA THR A 35 -14.27 20.12 -9.30
C THR A 35 -12.98 20.11 -10.12
N THR A 36 -11.94 20.79 -9.62
CA THR A 36 -10.61 20.78 -10.23
C THR A 36 -9.69 19.86 -9.45
N ARG A 37 -8.97 18.97 -10.15
CA ARG A 37 -8.05 17.99 -9.57
C ARG A 37 -6.78 17.88 -10.39
N GLY A 38 -5.63 17.70 -9.72
CA GLY A 38 -4.35 17.42 -10.36
C GLY A 38 -4.10 15.92 -10.48
N TYR A 39 -3.39 15.55 -11.54
CA TYR A 39 -2.93 14.18 -11.82
C TYR A 39 -1.45 14.19 -12.18
N THR A 40 -0.70 13.29 -11.58
CA THR A 40 0.70 13.04 -11.91
C THR A 40 0.81 11.86 -12.87
N VAL A 41 1.58 12.03 -13.94
CA VAL A 41 1.82 11.00 -14.95
C VAL A 41 3.18 10.36 -14.75
N PHE A 42 3.20 9.03 -14.66
CA PHE A 42 4.41 8.23 -14.52
C PHE A 42 4.64 7.37 -15.75
N LEU A 43 5.90 7.26 -16.16
CA LEU A 43 6.37 6.29 -17.17
C LEU A 43 7.47 5.44 -16.55
N GLY A 44 7.21 4.13 -16.37
CA GLY A 44 8.16 3.23 -15.75
C GLY A 44 8.52 3.62 -14.30
N GLY A 45 7.60 4.28 -13.59
CA GLY A 45 7.79 4.76 -12.22
C GLY A 45 8.44 6.14 -12.09
N ALA A 46 8.94 6.73 -13.17
CA ALA A 46 9.46 8.10 -13.19
C ALA A 46 8.33 9.10 -13.52
N VAL A 47 8.29 10.24 -12.83
CA VAL A 47 7.37 11.33 -13.15
C VAL A 47 7.77 11.94 -14.49
N VAL A 48 6.86 11.91 -15.45
CA VAL A 48 7.06 12.49 -16.79
C VAL A 48 6.13 13.65 -17.08
N GLY A 49 5.16 13.94 -16.21
CA GLY A 49 4.29 15.09 -16.39
C GLY A 49 3.15 15.18 -15.40
N ARG A 50 2.31 16.17 -15.63
CA ARG A 50 1.11 16.46 -14.84
C ARG A 50 -0.02 16.94 -15.74
N GLU A 51 -1.26 16.59 -15.34
CA GLU A 51 -2.49 17.14 -15.92
C GLU A 51 -3.32 17.77 -14.79
N GLU A 52 -4.00 18.85 -15.08
CA GLU A 52 -5.04 19.44 -14.24
C GLU A 52 -6.38 19.27 -14.95
N LEU A 53 -7.35 18.71 -14.26
CA LEU A 53 -8.65 18.35 -14.78
C LEU A 53 -9.75 19.12 -14.03
N THR A 54 -10.59 19.82 -14.77
CA THR A 54 -11.80 20.45 -14.27
C THR A 54 -13.02 19.73 -14.86
N VAL A 55 -13.89 19.27 -13.98
CA VAL A 55 -15.11 18.55 -14.35
C VAL A 55 -16.33 19.38 -13.96
N LEU A 56 -17.18 19.67 -14.94
CA LEU A 56 -18.45 20.39 -14.76
C LEU A 56 -19.58 19.41 -15.05
N THR A 57 -20.49 19.26 -14.09
CA THR A 57 -21.71 18.46 -14.28
C THR A 57 -22.89 19.39 -14.23
N THR A 58 -23.67 19.44 -15.32
CA THR A 58 -24.85 20.29 -15.48
C THR A 58 -26.08 19.44 -15.84
N ALA A 59 -27.24 20.07 -15.92
CA ALA A 59 -28.45 19.42 -16.46
C ALA A 59 -28.29 19.02 -17.94
N ASP A 60 -27.43 19.75 -18.67
CA ASP A 60 -27.19 19.54 -20.11
C ASP A 60 -26.13 18.48 -20.38
N GLY A 61 -25.35 18.05 -19.37
CA GLY A 61 -24.37 16.99 -19.51
C GLY A 61 -23.11 17.12 -18.66
N LEU A 62 -22.01 16.61 -19.21
CA LEU A 62 -20.71 16.51 -18.56
C LEU A 62 -19.63 17.19 -19.43
N ASP A 63 -18.96 18.21 -18.88
CA ASP A 63 -17.80 18.83 -19.50
C ASP A 63 -16.53 18.43 -18.74
N ILE A 64 -15.55 17.96 -19.47
CA ILE A 64 -14.23 17.55 -18.98
C ILE A 64 -13.20 18.43 -19.64
N ILE A 65 -12.59 19.31 -18.86
CA ILE A 65 -11.63 20.31 -19.34
C ILE A 65 -10.28 20.06 -18.68
N GLY A 66 -9.24 19.93 -19.46
CA GLY A 66 -7.89 19.68 -18.95
C GLY A 66 -6.83 20.57 -19.56
N LYS A 67 -5.74 20.70 -18.84
CA LYS A 67 -4.47 21.27 -19.29
C LYS A 67 -3.32 20.46 -18.68
N GLY A 68 -2.16 20.47 -19.32
CA GLY A 68 -1.06 19.67 -18.77
C GLY A 68 0.23 19.81 -19.53
N ARG A 69 1.26 19.15 -19.00
CA ARG A 69 2.55 19.00 -19.68
C ARG A 69 3.09 17.60 -19.45
N LEU A 70 3.53 16.98 -20.53
CA LEU A 70 4.20 15.69 -20.52
C LEU A 70 5.57 15.86 -21.18
N SER A 71 6.62 15.42 -20.49
CA SER A 71 8.00 15.45 -20.98
C SER A 71 8.52 14.01 -21.05
N GLY A 72 8.94 13.57 -22.22
CA GLY A 72 9.44 12.21 -22.45
C GLY A 72 10.16 12.13 -23.78
N SER A 73 9.78 11.16 -24.60
CA SER A 73 10.25 11.08 -25.99
C SER A 73 9.72 12.25 -26.85
N GLN A 74 8.66 12.91 -26.41
CA GLN A 74 8.08 14.12 -26.99
C GLN A 74 7.80 15.12 -25.88
N ASP A 75 7.99 16.42 -26.14
CA ASP A 75 7.53 17.51 -25.26
C ASP A 75 6.11 17.90 -25.70
N LEU A 76 5.14 17.59 -24.88
CA LEU A 76 3.72 17.88 -25.10
C LEU A 76 3.26 18.89 -24.06
N VAL A 77 2.76 20.02 -24.52
CA VAL A 77 2.07 21.01 -23.69
C VAL A 77 0.62 21.08 -24.13
N ILE A 78 -0.31 20.76 -23.25
CA ILE A 78 -1.75 20.88 -23.45
C ILE A 78 -2.18 22.20 -22.81
N ASN A 79 -2.50 23.19 -23.64
CA ASN A 79 -3.05 24.46 -23.16
C ASN A 79 -4.51 24.31 -22.75
N ARG A 80 -5.26 23.54 -23.55
CA ARG A 80 -6.65 23.19 -23.31
C ARG A 80 -6.98 21.88 -24.03
N ALA A 81 -7.61 20.96 -23.34
CA ALA A 81 -8.34 19.85 -23.92
C ALA A 81 -9.75 19.84 -23.33
N GLU A 82 -10.76 19.66 -24.16
CA GLU A 82 -12.16 19.63 -23.71
C GLU A 82 -12.90 18.48 -24.38
N VAL A 83 -13.65 17.72 -23.58
CA VAL A 83 -14.60 16.71 -24.07
C VAL A 83 -15.95 16.97 -23.42
N ARG A 84 -16.97 17.19 -24.25
CA ARG A 84 -18.34 17.43 -23.78
C ARG A 84 -19.25 16.30 -24.18
N TYR A 85 -20.08 15.85 -23.22
CA TYR A 85 -21.08 14.81 -23.38
C TYR A 85 -22.46 15.31 -22.97
N ARG A 86 -23.50 14.81 -23.65
CA ARG A 86 -24.88 14.89 -23.21
C ARG A 86 -25.13 13.93 -22.03
N PRO A 87 -26.29 14.09 -21.33
CA PRO A 87 -26.65 13.19 -20.23
C PRO A 87 -26.76 11.71 -20.62
N ASP A 88 -27.01 11.41 -21.89
CA ASP A 88 -27.10 10.06 -22.45
C ASP A 88 -25.74 9.48 -22.91
N TRP A 89 -24.62 10.14 -22.56
CA TRP A 89 -23.27 9.80 -22.97
C TRP A 89 -22.96 9.98 -24.47
N THR A 90 -23.81 10.68 -25.20
CA THR A 90 -23.50 11.09 -26.58
C THR A 90 -22.46 12.22 -26.54
N PRO A 91 -21.28 12.06 -27.15
CA PRO A 91 -20.33 13.15 -27.22
C PRO A 91 -20.85 14.24 -28.14
N GLU A 92 -20.57 15.50 -27.81
CA GLU A 92 -20.91 16.67 -28.65
C GLU A 92 -19.68 17.27 -29.29
N VAL A 93 -18.62 17.45 -28.49
CA VAL A 93 -17.42 18.15 -28.91
C VAL A 93 -16.18 17.50 -28.27
N TYR A 94 -15.11 17.47 -29.05
CA TYR A 94 -13.73 17.31 -28.57
C TYR A 94 -12.89 18.44 -29.13
N GLU A 95 -12.25 19.22 -28.25
CA GLU A 95 -11.31 20.29 -28.61
C GLU A 95 -9.94 19.98 -28.04
N LEU A 96 -8.90 20.31 -28.79
CA LEU A 96 -7.51 20.22 -28.34
C LEU A 96 -6.72 21.43 -28.82
N GLU A 97 -6.15 22.16 -27.88
CA GLU A 97 -5.15 23.18 -28.09
C GLU A 97 -3.85 22.73 -27.40
N ALA A 98 -2.85 22.36 -28.17
CA ALA A 98 -1.61 21.80 -27.67
C ALA A 98 -0.41 22.21 -28.52
N SER A 99 0.79 22.03 -27.97
CA SER A 99 2.04 22.09 -28.69
C SER A 99 2.79 20.77 -28.56
N VAL A 100 3.14 20.15 -29.64
CA VAL A 100 3.88 18.88 -29.71
C VAL A 100 5.25 19.14 -30.30
N ASN A 101 6.31 19.00 -29.50
CA ASN A 101 7.70 19.30 -29.90
C ASN A 101 7.85 20.71 -30.51
N GLY A 102 7.07 21.69 -30.01
CA GLY A 102 7.05 23.07 -30.49
C GLY A 102 6.18 23.31 -31.72
N GLY A 103 5.52 22.29 -32.28
CA GLY A 103 4.54 22.44 -33.37
C GLY A 103 3.11 22.58 -32.81
N ASP A 104 2.36 23.56 -33.26
CA ASP A 104 1.00 23.82 -32.80
C ASP A 104 0.02 22.76 -33.32
N THR A 105 -0.84 22.31 -32.43
CA THR A 105 -1.97 21.41 -32.71
C THR A 105 -3.26 22.05 -32.19
N LEU A 106 -4.18 22.34 -33.09
CA LEU A 106 -5.49 22.93 -32.80
C LEU A 106 -6.56 22.07 -33.48
N LEU A 107 -7.26 21.24 -32.72
CA LEU A 107 -8.26 20.35 -33.28
C LEU A 107 -9.63 20.65 -32.67
N TYR A 108 -10.63 20.65 -33.54
CA TYR A 108 -12.05 20.73 -33.18
C TYR A 108 -12.78 19.57 -33.84
N THR A 109 -13.38 18.69 -33.05
CA THR A 109 -14.21 17.58 -33.51
C THR A 109 -15.64 17.77 -33.01
N SER A 110 -16.59 17.83 -33.91
CA SER A 110 -18.04 17.83 -33.60
C SER A 110 -18.64 16.47 -33.89
N PHE A 111 -19.56 16.03 -33.05
CA PHE A 111 -20.26 14.76 -33.20
C PHE A 111 -21.74 14.99 -33.52
N ALA A 112 -22.26 14.33 -34.55
CA ALA A 112 -23.65 14.40 -34.95
C ALA A 112 -24.14 13.01 -35.39
N GLY A 113 -24.92 12.35 -34.55
CA GLY A 113 -25.38 10.98 -34.77
C GLY A 113 -24.21 10.00 -34.89
N THR A 114 -24.01 9.40 -36.03
CA THR A 114 -22.90 8.48 -36.36
C THR A 114 -21.77 9.15 -37.12
N THR A 115 -21.68 10.46 -37.09
CA THR A 115 -20.63 11.21 -37.82
C THR A 115 -19.82 12.05 -36.86
N ALA A 116 -18.50 11.97 -36.97
CA ALA A 116 -17.54 12.87 -36.31
C ALA A 116 -16.78 13.67 -37.39
N VAL A 117 -16.80 14.98 -37.27
CA VAL A 117 -16.10 15.87 -38.17
C VAL A 117 -15.01 16.60 -37.44
N THR A 118 -13.74 16.32 -37.79
CA THR A 118 -12.56 16.95 -37.23
C THR A 118 -12.01 17.98 -38.21
N LYS A 119 -11.71 19.18 -37.72
CA LYS A 119 -11.04 20.27 -38.49
C LYS A 119 -9.99 20.92 -37.62
N GLY A 120 -8.95 21.44 -38.24
CA GLY A 120 -7.93 22.22 -37.54
C GLY A 120 -6.55 22.10 -38.10
N VAL A 121 -5.56 22.20 -37.24
CA VAL A 121 -4.14 22.06 -37.54
C VAL A 121 -3.57 20.95 -36.64
N ASP A 122 -2.83 20.02 -37.21
CA ASP A 122 -2.10 18.98 -36.47
C ASP A 122 -0.62 19.05 -36.85
N ALA A 123 0.24 19.30 -35.86
CA ALA A 123 1.68 19.51 -36.05
C ALA A 123 2.01 20.51 -37.21
N GLY A 124 1.25 21.61 -37.29
CA GLY A 124 1.39 22.64 -38.28
C GLY A 124 0.74 22.37 -39.66
N GLN A 125 0.09 21.24 -39.84
CA GLN A 125 -0.61 20.87 -41.07
C GLN A 125 -2.13 20.99 -40.94
N GLN A 126 -2.78 21.59 -41.94
CA GLN A 126 -4.24 21.65 -41.99
C GLN A 126 -4.85 20.26 -42.12
N VAL A 127 -5.79 19.95 -41.23
CA VAL A 127 -6.54 18.68 -41.24
C VAL A 127 -8.04 18.94 -41.34
N ALA A 128 -8.72 18.13 -42.18
CA ALA A 128 -10.17 18.06 -42.25
C ALA A 128 -10.53 16.60 -42.52
N HIS A 129 -11.20 15.96 -41.55
CA HIS A 129 -11.52 14.54 -41.61
C HIS A 129 -12.97 14.29 -41.18
N THR A 130 -13.62 13.32 -41.82
CA THR A 130 -14.96 12.89 -41.43
C THR A 130 -14.94 11.41 -41.21
N ASP A 131 -15.29 11.00 -39.96
CA ASP A 131 -15.34 9.63 -39.55
C ASP A 131 -16.80 9.16 -39.36
N THR A 132 -17.06 7.91 -39.72
CA THR A 132 -18.26 7.23 -39.26
C THR A 132 -17.95 6.60 -37.92
N VAL A 133 -18.67 6.99 -36.86
CA VAL A 133 -18.45 6.51 -35.50
C VAL A 133 -19.68 5.74 -35.00
N PRO A 134 -19.51 4.68 -34.21
CA PRO A 134 -20.63 4.03 -33.53
C PRO A 134 -21.37 4.99 -32.60
N PRO A 135 -22.62 4.69 -32.22
CA PRO A 135 -23.35 5.52 -31.26
C PRO A 135 -22.64 5.60 -29.89
N GLN A 136 -22.67 6.77 -29.29
CA GLN A 136 -22.15 7.02 -27.94
C GLN A 136 -20.70 6.51 -27.69
N PRO A 137 -19.73 6.81 -28.56
CA PRO A 137 -18.36 6.41 -28.34
C PRO A 137 -17.77 7.13 -27.12
N VAL A 138 -16.91 6.46 -26.38
CA VAL A 138 -16.08 7.12 -25.36
C VAL A 138 -14.92 7.82 -26.10
N VAL A 139 -14.76 9.11 -25.88
CA VAL A 139 -13.68 9.90 -26.50
C VAL A 139 -12.44 9.77 -25.61
N LEU A 140 -11.41 9.06 -26.08
CA LEU A 140 -10.15 8.84 -25.37
C LEU A 140 -8.96 9.20 -26.27
N PRO A 141 -8.65 10.49 -26.43
CA PRO A 141 -7.52 10.93 -27.22
C PRO A 141 -6.19 10.51 -26.56
N ASN A 142 -5.21 10.14 -27.38
CA ASN A 142 -3.92 9.63 -26.91
C ASN A 142 -3.11 10.61 -26.05
N VAL A 143 -3.43 11.89 -26.09
CA VAL A 143 -2.66 12.97 -25.46
C VAL A 143 -3.31 13.54 -24.21
N PHE A 144 -4.56 13.16 -23.90
CA PHE A 144 -5.32 13.71 -22.78
C PHE A 144 -5.91 12.59 -21.93
N PHE A 145 -5.25 12.28 -20.83
CA PHE A 145 -5.68 11.21 -19.93
C PHE A 145 -6.89 11.59 -19.06
N GLY A 146 -7.12 12.88 -18.81
CA GLY A 146 -8.31 13.36 -18.11
C GLY A 146 -9.63 12.91 -18.76
N ALA A 147 -9.64 12.56 -20.04
CA ALA A 147 -10.80 12.02 -20.75
C ALA A 147 -11.31 10.68 -20.16
N TYR A 148 -10.47 9.93 -19.45
CA TYR A 148 -10.89 8.71 -18.72
C TYR A 148 -11.92 8.99 -17.61
N GLU A 149 -12.10 10.23 -17.18
CA GLU A 149 -13.16 10.63 -16.25
C GLU A 149 -14.57 10.26 -16.78
N ALA A 150 -14.83 10.46 -18.08
CA ALA A 150 -16.10 10.06 -18.70
C ALA A 150 -16.29 8.54 -18.64
N LEU A 151 -15.22 7.78 -18.90
CA LEU A 151 -15.25 6.32 -18.84
C LEU A 151 -15.58 5.82 -17.45
N THR A 152 -14.91 6.33 -16.41
CA THR A 152 -15.14 5.90 -15.02
C THR A 152 -16.55 6.23 -14.54
N ARG A 153 -17.06 7.43 -14.86
CA ARG A 153 -18.44 7.82 -14.52
C ARG A 153 -19.48 6.97 -15.24
N ARG A 154 -19.26 6.69 -16.51
CA ARG A 154 -20.13 5.82 -17.30
C ARG A 154 -20.16 4.38 -16.77
N LEU A 155 -19.01 3.83 -16.38
CA LEU A 155 -18.91 2.51 -15.75
C LEU A 155 -19.57 2.47 -14.36
N ALA A 156 -19.58 3.58 -13.63
CA ALA A 156 -20.18 3.67 -12.30
C ALA A 156 -21.70 3.88 -12.34
N SER A 157 -22.27 4.46 -13.41
CA SER A 157 -23.66 4.90 -13.48
C SER A 157 -24.70 3.78 -13.73
N GLY A 158 -24.30 2.53 -13.95
CA GLY A 158 -25.26 1.45 -14.20
C GLY A 158 -24.64 0.18 -14.76
N ALA A 159 -25.46 -0.72 -15.30
CA ALA A 159 -24.97 -1.94 -15.94
C ALA A 159 -24.12 -1.55 -17.16
N PRO A 160 -22.80 -1.74 -17.11
CA PRO A 160 -21.94 -1.36 -18.22
C PRO A 160 -22.26 -2.23 -19.43
N ALA A 161 -22.29 -1.63 -20.61
CA ALA A 161 -22.26 -2.41 -21.83
C ALA A 161 -21.03 -3.32 -21.79
N GLN A 162 -21.17 -4.57 -22.21
CA GLN A 162 -20.03 -5.50 -22.22
C GLN A 162 -18.86 -4.96 -23.05
N GLU A 163 -19.14 -4.14 -24.04
CA GLU A 163 -18.17 -3.49 -24.91
C GLU A 163 -18.58 -2.02 -25.17
N LEU A 164 -17.61 -1.11 -25.08
CA LEU A 164 -17.75 0.31 -25.35
C LEU A 164 -16.90 0.67 -26.58
N ASN A 165 -17.48 1.40 -27.51
CA ASN A 165 -16.74 1.95 -28.63
C ASN A 165 -15.89 3.14 -28.19
N VAL A 166 -14.70 3.29 -28.76
CA VAL A 166 -13.76 4.34 -28.43
C VAL A 166 -13.41 5.16 -29.67
N PHE A 167 -13.55 6.47 -29.56
CA PHE A 167 -12.98 7.43 -30.51
C PHE A 167 -11.66 7.95 -29.95
N VAL A 168 -10.58 7.68 -30.66
CA VAL A 168 -9.21 8.05 -30.22
C VAL A 168 -8.76 9.38 -30.85
N GLY A 169 -9.27 9.68 -32.05
CA GLY A 169 -8.98 10.84 -32.86
C GLY A 169 -9.37 10.58 -34.30
N PHE A 170 -9.20 11.54 -35.17
CA PHE A 170 -9.56 11.41 -36.60
C PHE A 170 -8.85 10.19 -37.22
N GLY A 171 -9.63 9.36 -37.91
CA GLY A 171 -9.18 8.11 -38.51
C GLY A 171 -8.85 6.98 -37.52
N ALA A 172 -9.04 7.16 -36.24
CA ALA A 172 -8.65 6.19 -35.25
C ALA A 172 -9.79 5.86 -34.26
N GLN A 173 -10.21 4.61 -34.25
CA GLN A 173 -11.26 4.07 -33.38
C GLN A 173 -10.80 2.77 -32.72
N GLY A 174 -11.45 2.39 -31.66
CA GLY A 174 -11.17 1.16 -30.93
C GLY A 174 -12.37 0.69 -30.12
N SER A 175 -12.15 -0.31 -29.27
CA SER A 175 -13.15 -0.77 -28.31
C SER A 175 -12.53 -1.04 -26.95
N LEU A 176 -13.36 -0.99 -25.91
CA LEU A 176 -13.05 -1.37 -24.54
C LEU A 176 -14.06 -2.42 -24.08
N ARG A 177 -13.58 -3.59 -23.72
CA ARG A 177 -14.40 -4.67 -23.16
C ARG A 177 -14.07 -4.84 -21.68
N LEU A 178 -15.11 -4.77 -20.83
CA LEU A 178 -14.96 -4.99 -19.39
C LEU A 178 -14.61 -6.47 -19.13
N LEU A 179 -13.49 -6.70 -18.44
CA LEU A 179 -13.01 -8.02 -18.02
C LEU A 179 -13.44 -8.36 -16.60
N SER A 180 -13.26 -7.41 -15.67
CA SER A 180 -13.64 -7.59 -14.27
C SER A 180 -13.81 -6.26 -13.56
N THR A 181 -14.59 -6.31 -12.46
CA THR A 181 -14.72 -5.20 -11.50
C THR A 181 -14.36 -5.71 -10.12
N ALA A 182 -13.58 -4.94 -9.37
CA ALA A 182 -13.22 -5.24 -7.98
C ALA A 182 -13.43 -4.00 -7.11
N ALA A 183 -13.95 -4.20 -5.91
CA ALA A 183 -13.97 -3.18 -4.88
C ALA A 183 -12.68 -3.29 -4.06
N GLU A 184 -12.02 -2.17 -3.85
CA GLU A 184 -10.78 -2.06 -3.09
C GLU A 184 -10.95 -0.95 -2.05
N LEU A 185 -10.31 -1.10 -0.90
CA LEU A 185 -10.19 -0.05 0.10
C LEU A 185 -8.76 0.49 0.06
N VAL A 186 -8.61 1.77 -0.26
CA VAL A 186 -7.30 2.43 -0.33
C VAL A 186 -7.16 3.35 0.88
N GLN A 187 -6.09 3.21 1.62
CA GLN A 187 -5.73 4.09 2.71
C GLN A 187 -4.75 5.17 2.22
N ILE A 188 -5.08 6.44 2.49
CA ILE A 188 -4.28 7.62 2.15
C ILE A 188 -3.99 8.35 3.46
N GLY A 189 -2.75 8.31 3.94
CA GLY A 189 -2.44 8.79 5.28
C GLY A 189 -3.27 8.04 6.33
N THR A 190 -4.15 8.73 7.07
CA THR A 190 -5.06 8.15 8.07
C THR A 190 -6.49 7.96 7.57
N SER A 191 -6.81 8.43 6.36
CA SER A 191 -8.14 8.32 5.75
C SER A 191 -8.25 7.10 4.85
N THR A 192 -9.45 6.54 4.73
CA THR A 192 -9.76 5.44 3.81
C THR A 192 -10.68 5.90 2.70
N LEU A 193 -10.47 5.39 1.51
CA LEU A 193 -11.25 5.68 0.30
C LEU A 193 -11.71 4.35 -0.31
N ASN A 194 -13.03 4.22 -0.53
CA ASN A 194 -13.56 3.13 -1.34
C ASN A 194 -13.18 3.38 -2.81
N VAL A 195 -12.63 2.38 -3.43
CA VAL A 195 -12.16 2.42 -4.80
C VAL A 195 -12.76 1.27 -5.58
N ARG A 196 -13.30 1.56 -6.76
CA ARG A 196 -13.74 0.56 -7.71
C ARG A 196 -12.73 0.47 -8.84
N ARG A 197 -12.10 -0.69 -8.98
CA ARG A 197 -11.18 -0.99 -10.07
C ARG A 197 -11.93 -1.71 -11.18
N TYR A 198 -11.81 -1.20 -12.40
CA TYR A 198 -12.28 -1.82 -13.62
C TYR A 198 -11.07 -2.29 -14.44
N ALA A 199 -11.01 -3.56 -14.78
CA ALA A 199 -10.04 -4.11 -15.73
C ALA A 199 -10.71 -4.19 -17.11
N LEU A 200 -10.11 -3.59 -18.11
CA LEU A 200 -10.65 -3.43 -19.46
C LEU A 200 -9.66 -3.96 -20.50
N ALA A 201 -10.15 -4.74 -21.45
CA ALA A 201 -9.38 -5.08 -22.65
C ALA A 201 -9.62 -3.98 -23.70
N TYR A 202 -8.58 -3.22 -24.02
CA TYR A 202 -8.58 -2.26 -25.11
C TYR A 202 -8.13 -2.95 -26.40
N ALA A 203 -8.85 -2.70 -27.50
CA ALA A 203 -8.44 -3.07 -28.85
C ALA A 203 -8.52 -1.81 -29.74
N GLY A 204 -7.44 -1.46 -30.39
CA GLY A 204 -7.38 -0.23 -31.21
C GLY A 204 -6.27 -0.28 -32.26
N PRO A 205 -6.06 0.81 -33.02
CA PRO A 205 -5.14 0.84 -34.16
C PRO A 205 -3.68 0.51 -33.83
N ARG A 206 -3.27 0.73 -32.57
CA ARG A 206 -1.90 0.45 -32.06
C ARG A 206 -1.78 -0.92 -31.40
N GLY A 207 -2.81 -1.78 -31.49
CA GLY A 207 -2.85 -3.11 -30.89
C GLY A 207 -3.77 -3.20 -29.68
N ALA A 208 -3.64 -4.33 -28.95
CA ALA A 208 -4.45 -4.62 -27.78
C ALA A 208 -3.65 -4.35 -26.49
N ALA A 209 -4.32 -3.88 -25.45
CA ALA A 209 -3.73 -3.66 -24.14
C ALA A 209 -4.76 -3.89 -23.03
N THR A 210 -4.30 -4.27 -21.85
CA THR A 210 -5.13 -4.21 -20.64
C THR A 210 -4.98 -2.83 -20.01
N VAL A 211 -6.12 -2.17 -19.76
CA VAL A 211 -6.21 -0.89 -19.07
C VAL A 211 -6.95 -1.09 -17.77
N HIS A 212 -6.37 -0.64 -16.66
CA HIS A 212 -7.04 -0.59 -15.38
C HIS A 212 -7.44 0.85 -15.10
N VAL A 213 -8.70 1.10 -14.82
CA VAL A 213 -9.19 2.41 -14.34
C VAL A 213 -9.79 2.26 -12.95
N TYR A 214 -9.52 3.27 -12.12
CA TYR A 214 -9.92 3.29 -10.72
C TYR A 214 -10.77 4.52 -10.48
N ALA A 215 -11.92 4.33 -9.82
CA ALA A 215 -12.86 5.39 -9.51
C ALA A 215 -13.26 5.35 -8.03
N ASP A 216 -13.65 6.51 -7.49
CA ASP A 216 -14.32 6.60 -6.20
C ASP A 216 -15.82 6.20 -6.30
N ASP A 217 -16.54 6.25 -5.18
CA ASP A 217 -17.97 5.91 -5.14
C ASP A 217 -18.84 6.84 -6.01
N ALA A 218 -18.38 8.05 -6.30
CA ALA A 218 -19.04 9.00 -7.20
C ALA A 218 -18.69 8.77 -8.68
N GLY A 219 -17.85 7.78 -8.99
CA GLY A 219 -17.36 7.50 -10.34
C GLY A 219 -16.26 8.43 -10.83
N SER A 220 -15.71 9.28 -9.95
CA SER A 220 -14.62 10.19 -10.33
C SER A 220 -13.32 9.42 -10.50
N LEU A 221 -12.54 9.79 -11.52
CA LEU A 221 -11.26 9.17 -11.83
C LEU A 221 -10.24 9.33 -10.69
N LEU A 222 -9.63 8.22 -10.31
CA LEU A 222 -8.56 8.16 -9.31
C LEU A 222 -7.22 7.79 -9.93
N ARG A 223 -7.21 6.82 -10.82
CA ARG A 223 -6.01 6.28 -11.45
C ARG A 223 -6.32 5.63 -12.78
N VAL A 224 -5.40 5.74 -13.73
CA VAL A 224 -5.33 4.92 -14.95
C VAL A 224 -4.00 4.19 -14.96
N SER A 225 -4.00 2.88 -15.21
CA SER A 225 -2.78 2.09 -15.33
C SER A 225 -2.81 1.27 -16.62
N ILE A 226 -1.75 1.37 -17.41
CA ILE A 226 -1.55 0.60 -18.65
C ILE A 226 -0.22 -0.17 -18.51
N PRO A 227 -0.23 -1.35 -17.85
CA PRO A 227 1.00 -2.06 -17.47
C PRO A 227 1.92 -2.40 -18.65
N ALA A 228 1.35 -2.79 -19.79
CA ALA A 228 2.13 -3.10 -20.99
C ALA A 228 2.94 -1.92 -21.53
N GLN A 229 2.48 -0.69 -21.30
CA GLN A 229 3.15 0.56 -21.68
C GLN A 229 3.93 1.17 -20.52
N ARG A 230 3.85 0.60 -19.31
CA ARG A 230 4.44 1.11 -18.07
C ARG A 230 3.96 2.54 -17.75
N ILE A 231 2.74 2.89 -18.18
CA ILE A 231 2.10 4.18 -17.91
C ILE A 231 1.21 4.01 -16.67
N ASP A 232 1.30 5.00 -15.78
CA ASP A 232 0.47 5.13 -14.61
C ASP A 232 0.12 6.61 -14.37
N ILE A 233 -1.16 6.92 -14.28
CA ILE A 233 -1.64 8.28 -14.04
C ILE A 233 -2.42 8.24 -12.74
N MET A 234 -2.03 9.05 -11.77
CA MET A 234 -2.65 9.07 -10.45
C MET A 234 -3.08 10.47 -10.07
N ARG A 235 -4.24 10.58 -9.43
CA ARG A 235 -4.65 11.82 -8.76
C ARG A 235 -3.59 12.24 -7.75
N ASP A 236 -3.29 13.53 -7.65
CA ASP A 236 -2.12 14.05 -6.91
C ASP A 236 -2.11 13.66 -5.42
N ASP A 237 -3.27 13.57 -4.78
CA ASP A 237 -3.37 13.10 -3.40
C ASP A 237 -3.01 11.62 -3.23
N LEU A 238 -3.24 10.80 -4.26
CA LEU A 238 -2.79 9.41 -4.32
C LEU A 238 -1.31 9.29 -4.69
N ALA A 239 -0.84 10.17 -5.57
CA ALA A 239 0.55 10.18 -6.04
C ALA A 239 1.52 10.76 -4.98
N ALA A 240 1.10 11.78 -4.23
CA ALA A 240 1.90 12.45 -3.21
C ALA A 240 1.87 11.75 -1.85
N ALA A 241 0.79 11.03 -1.53
CA ALA A 241 0.68 10.23 -0.32
C ALA A 241 1.20 8.82 -0.57
N THR A 242 1.93 8.27 0.40
CA THR A 242 2.13 6.83 0.46
C THR A 242 0.75 6.18 0.67
N SER A 243 0.15 5.68 -0.40
CA SER A 243 -1.13 4.98 -0.37
C SER A 243 -0.90 3.47 -0.30
N ARG A 244 -1.82 2.76 0.35
CA ARG A 244 -1.82 1.29 0.34
C ARG A 244 -3.22 0.75 0.05
N THR A 245 -3.31 -0.40 -0.61
CA THR A 245 -4.55 -1.16 -0.67
C THR A 245 -4.74 -1.89 0.66
N VAL A 246 -5.89 -1.70 1.29
CA VAL A 246 -6.23 -2.38 2.55
C VAL A 246 -6.77 -3.77 2.21
N VAL A 247 -5.93 -4.77 2.37
CA VAL A 247 -6.30 -6.18 2.09
C VAL A 247 -7.06 -6.80 3.26
N TYR A 248 -6.76 -6.32 4.47
CA TYR A 248 -7.38 -6.81 5.70
C TYR A 248 -7.60 -5.66 6.69
N SER A 249 -8.71 -5.70 7.42
CA SER A 249 -9.05 -4.71 8.44
C SER A 249 -9.84 -5.35 9.57
N ASN A 250 -9.48 -5.02 10.81
CA ASN A 250 -10.28 -5.33 12.00
C ASN A 250 -11.24 -4.17 12.28
N PRO A 251 -12.40 -4.42 12.91
CA PRO A 251 -13.40 -3.37 13.19
C PRO A 251 -12.89 -2.21 14.06
N THR A 252 -11.84 -2.47 14.85
CA THR A 252 -11.26 -1.51 15.80
C THR A 252 -9.90 -0.96 15.33
N ASP A 253 -9.57 -1.15 14.06
CA ASP A 253 -8.33 -0.63 13.47
C ASP A 253 -8.33 0.89 13.42
N GLU A 254 -7.21 1.48 13.80
CA GLU A 254 -6.90 2.91 13.73
C GLU A 254 -5.58 3.12 13.01
N ALA A 255 -5.63 3.87 11.91
CA ALA A 255 -4.43 4.25 11.20
C ALA A 255 -3.65 5.33 11.96
N VAL A 256 -2.36 5.15 12.11
CA VAL A 256 -1.47 6.09 12.77
C VAL A 256 -0.16 6.24 12.02
N VAL A 257 0.50 7.37 12.27
CA VAL A 257 1.85 7.67 11.76
C VAL A 257 2.79 7.75 12.94
N ILE A 258 3.87 6.97 12.89
CA ILE A 258 4.87 6.87 13.98
C ILE A 258 6.17 7.46 13.48
N ALA A 259 6.75 8.41 14.23
CA ALA A 259 8.04 8.98 13.88
C ALA A 259 9.17 7.94 14.04
N GLY A 260 9.87 7.67 12.96
CA GLY A 260 11.09 6.87 12.92
C GLY A 260 12.36 7.74 12.90
N ALA A 261 13.48 7.14 12.52
CA ALA A 261 14.78 7.85 12.42
C ALA A 261 14.88 8.57 11.06
N GLY A 262 14.34 9.80 11.00
CA GLY A 262 14.41 10.66 9.82
C GLY A 262 13.28 10.43 8.78
N PHE A 263 12.33 9.58 9.08
CA PHE A 263 11.13 9.32 8.26
C PHE A 263 9.98 8.84 9.16
N ASN A 264 8.79 8.73 8.60
CA ASN A 264 7.62 8.23 9.31
C ASN A 264 7.32 6.77 8.92
N LEU A 265 6.85 5.99 9.90
CA LEU A 265 6.30 4.65 9.72
C LEU A 265 4.78 4.75 9.65
N GLY A 266 4.19 4.22 8.58
CA GLY A 266 2.75 4.00 8.48
C GLY A 266 2.37 2.77 9.29
N ALA A 267 1.46 2.93 10.25
CA ALA A 267 1.09 1.87 11.17
C ALA A 267 -0.43 1.78 11.38
N THR A 268 -0.86 0.68 11.96
CA THR A 268 -2.24 0.46 12.40
C THR A 268 -2.24 -0.06 13.84
N LEU A 269 -3.05 0.59 14.69
CA LEU A 269 -3.41 0.07 16.00
C LEU A 269 -4.71 -0.70 15.90
N THR A 270 -4.75 -1.90 16.44
CA THR A 270 -5.99 -2.65 16.66
C THR A 270 -6.32 -2.61 18.14
N TRP A 271 -7.44 -2.00 18.46
CA TRP A 271 -7.86 -1.79 19.84
C TRP A 271 -8.73 -2.92 20.36
N PRO A 272 -8.65 -3.25 21.67
CA PRO A 272 -9.70 -4.03 22.31
C PRO A 272 -11.06 -3.34 22.17
N ALA A 273 -12.10 -4.08 21.76
CA ALA A 273 -13.44 -3.52 21.62
C ALA A 273 -13.95 -2.88 22.93
N SER A 274 -13.59 -3.45 24.08
CA SER A 274 -13.91 -2.93 25.41
C SER A 274 -13.30 -1.55 25.72
N ALA A 275 -12.26 -1.15 25.00
CA ALA A 275 -11.59 0.14 25.18
C ALA A 275 -12.18 1.27 24.31
N ARG A 276 -13.03 0.95 23.34
CA ARG A 276 -13.66 1.90 22.39
C ARG A 276 -15.20 1.95 22.51
N GLY A 277 -15.79 1.60 23.64
CA GLY A 277 -17.24 1.66 23.84
C GLY A 277 -17.82 3.06 23.63
N SER A 278 -18.98 3.16 22.98
CA SER A 278 -19.71 4.39 22.73
C SER A 278 -20.39 4.89 24.00
N GLY A 279 -19.87 5.95 24.61
CA GLY A 279 -20.48 6.64 25.75
C GLY A 279 -19.43 7.35 26.63
N GLU A 280 -19.79 8.50 27.24
CA GLU A 280 -18.91 9.27 28.11
C GLU A 280 -18.35 8.46 29.29
N ALA A 281 -19.13 7.55 29.86
CA ALA A 281 -18.71 6.67 30.96
C ALA A 281 -17.70 5.59 30.51
N ALA A 282 -17.82 5.08 29.27
CA ALA A 282 -16.87 4.13 28.68
C ALA A 282 -15.55 4.82 28.33
N SER A 283 -15.61 6.04 27.80
CA SER A 283 -14.44 6.88 27.50
C SER A 283 -13.66 7.27 28.77
N ALA A 284 -14.34 7.63 29.86
CA ALA A 284 -13.70 7.94 31.13
C ALA A 284 -13.04 6.72 31.79
N LYS A 285 -13.65 5.54 31.69
CA LYS A 285 -13.10 4.29 32.23
C LYS A 285 -11.93 3.76 31.39
N ALA A 286 -12.00 3.89 30.07
CA ALA A 286 -10.90 3.56 29.14
C ALA A 286 -9.68 4.47 29.34
N ALA A 287 -9.90 5.77 29.59
CA ALA A 287 -8.83 6.71 29.90
C ALA A 287 -8.13 6.46 31.26
N ALA A 288 -8.76 5.73 32.16
CA ALA A 288 -8.22 5.42 33.49
C ALA A 288 -7.37 4.12 33.52
N THR A 289 -7.51 3.22 32.53
CA THR A 289 -6.84 1.91 32.53
C THR A 289 -5.82 1.85 31.39
N ARG A 290 -4.54 1.79 31.74
CA ARG A 290 -3.47 1.55 30.77
C ARG A 290 -3.51 0.11 30.28
N LEU A 291 -3.49 -0.08 28.96
CA LEU A 291 -3.56 -1.39 28.33
C LEU A 291 -2.17 -1.92 27.95
N PRO A 292 -1.98 -3.24 28.02
CA PRO A 292 -0.78 -3.86 27.45
C PRO A 292 -0.78 -3.75 25.93
N ALA A 293 0.41 -3.69 25.33
CA ALA A 293 0.56 -3.57 23.88
C ALA A 293 1.49 -4.64 23.31
N VAL A 294 1.24 -5.00 22.05
CA VAL A 294 2.03 -5.97 21.31
C VAL A 294 2.39 -5.39 19.95
N VAL A 295 3.69 -5.31 19.64
CA VAL A 295 4.19 -4.93 18.33
C VAL A 295 4.40 -6.18 17.48
N LEU A 296 3.74 -6.22 16.33
CA LEU A 296 3.78 -7.34 15.37
C LEU A 296 4.78 -7.04 14.27
N LEU A 297 5.71 -7.97 14.02
CA LEU A 297 6.83 -7.81 13.10
C LEU A 297 6.74 -8.83 11.95
N ALA A 298 6.72 -8.32 10.72
CA ALA A 298 6.55 -9.11 9.51
C ALA A 298 7.80 -9.91 9.13
N GLY A 299 7.58 -11.07 8.49
CA GLY A 299 8.62 -11.91 7.91
C GLY A 299 9.20 -11.37 6.60
N THR A 300 10.11 -12.13 5.99
CA THR A 300 10.82 -11.76 4.75
C THR A 300 9.90 -11.50 3.56
N ALA A 301 8.89 -12.36 3.38
CA ALA A 301 7.97 -12.30 2.25
C ALA A 301 6.91 -11.19 2.35
N ALA A 302 6.79 -10.54 3.51
CA ALA A 302 5.77 -9.53 3.78
C ALA A 302 6.41 -8.20 4.17
N ASN A 303 6.13 -7.16 3.38
CA ASN A 303 6.69 -5.83 3.61
C ASN A 303 5.68 -4.85 4.21
N GLU A 304 4.39 -5.12 4.04
CA GLU A 304 3.30 -4.31 4.56
C GLU A 304 2.75 -4.86 5.89
N ARG A 305 2.11 -4.00 6.65
CA ARG A 305 1.70 -4.19 8.05
C ARG A 305 0.77 -5.38 8.32
N ASP A 306 -0.03 -5.80 7.33
CA ASP A 306 -0.94 -6.93 7.53
C ASP A 306 -0.23 -8.29 7.40
N GLY A 307 1.03 -8.27 6.93
CA GLY A 307 1.83 -9.48 6.79
C GLY A 307 1.23 -10.47 5.80
N VAL A 308 0.75 -9.99 4.65
CA VAL A 308 0.03 -10.83 3.67
C VAL A 308 1.01 -11.71 2.90
N VAL A 309 0.84 -13.02 3.04
CA VAL A 309 1.57 -14.03 2.25
C VAL A 309 0.56 -15.02 1.68
N ALA A 310 0.61 -15.26 0.38
CA ALA A 310 -0.33 -16.14 -0.33
C ALA A 310 -1.83 -15.87 0.01
N GLY A 311 -2.18 -14.60 0.22
CA GLY A 311 -3.54 -14.17 0.58
C GLY A 311 -3.94 -14.40 2.04
N VAL A 312 -3.00 -14.79 2.91
CA VAL A 312 -3.20 -14.90 4.37
C VAL A 312 -2.65 -13.64 5.03
N PRO A 313 -3.47 -12.77 5.64
CA PRO A 313 -3.03 -11.57 6.35
C PRO A 313 -2.63 -11.94 7.79
N ILE A 314 -1.47 -12.57 7.93
CA ILE A 314 -1.01 -13.20 9.18
C ILE A 314 -1.04 -12.20 10.36
N LEU A 315 -0.38 -11.05 10.19
CA LEU A 315 -0.27 -10.07 11.29
C LEU A 315 -1.58 -9.31 11.52
N GLY A 316 -2.38 -9.10 10.46
CA GLY A 316 -3.72 -8.51 10.59
C GLY A 316 -4.62 -9.36 11.47
N GLN A 317 -4.65 -10.68 11.25
CA GLN A 317 -5.44 -11.62 12.04
C GLN A 317 -4.90 -11.79 13.46
N LEU A 318 -3.59 -11.87 13.64
CA LEU A 318 -2.97 -11.89 14.98
C LEU A 318 -3.32 -10.63 15.77
N ALA A 319 -3.30 -9.45 15.15
CA ALA A 319 -3.68 -8.20 15.80
C ALA A 319 -5.13 -8.23 16.30
N GLY A 320 -6.07 -8.73 15.48
CA GLY A 320 -7.48 -8.91 15.88
C GLY A 320 -7.63 -9.85 17.07
N ALA A 321 -7.04 -11.05 17.00
CA ALA A 321 -7.10 -12.04 18.07
C ALA A 321 -6.48 -11.53 19.40
N LEU A 322 -5.41 -10.73 19.32
CA LEU A 322 -4.80 -10.11 20.50
C LEU A 322 -5.66 -8.96 21.04
N ALA A 323 -6.33 -8.20 20.18
CA ALA A 323 -7.27 -7.16 20.61
C ALA A 323 -8.48 -7.75 21.34
N ASP A 324 -9.04 -8.87 20.86
CA ASP A 324 -10.10 -9.60 21.53
C ASP A 324 -9.67 -10.11 22.93
N ALA A 325 -8.37 -10.35 23.11
CA ALA A 325 -7.77 -10.74 24.38
C ALA A 325 -7.39 -9.56 25.29
N GLY A 326 -7.66 -8.32 24.90
CA GLY A 326 -7.43 -7.12 25.70
C GLY A 326 -6.08 -6.43 25.49
N PHE A 327 -5.32 -6.77 24.44
CA PHE A 327 -4.05 -6.15 24.08
C PHE A 327 -4.24 -5.13 22.95
N ILE A 328 -3.50 -4.02 22.97
CA ILE A 328 -3.37 -3.17 21.79
C ILE A 328 -2.41 -3.86 20.81
N GLY A 329 -2.90 -4.27 19.64
CA GLY A 329 -2.06 -4.77 18.56
C GLY A 329 -1.50 -3.61 17.73
N VAL A 330 -0.20 -3.58 17.47
CA VAL A 330 0.43 -2.59 16.59
C VAL A 330 1.19 -3.29 15.49
N ARG A 331 0.86 -2.95 14.25
CA ARG A 331 1.55 -3.43 13.06
C ARG A 331 1.89 -2.26 12.15
N TYR A 332 3.01 -2.32 11.45
CA TYR A 332 3.51 -1.23 10.62
C TYR A 332 4.15 -1.74 9.33
N ASP A 333 4.17 -0.89 8.30
CA ASP A 333 4.85 -1.19 7.05
C ASP A 333 6.37 -1.06 7.26
N LYS A 334 7.15 -2.00 6.73
CA LYS A 334 8.60 -1.90 6.74
C LYS A 334 9.05 -0.61 6.03
N ARG A 335 10.18 -0.05 6.43
CA ARG A 335 10.75 1.15 5.79
C ARG A 335 10.85 1.00 4.28
N GLY A 336 10.46 2.05 3.55
CA GLY A 336 10.44 2.07 2.09
C GLY A 336 9.31 1.28 1.45
N HIS A 337 8.34 0.79 2.23
CA HIS A 337 7.17 0.06 1.74
C HIS A 337 5.85 0.67 2.24
N GLY A 338 4.76 0.41 1.53
CA GLY A 338 3.43 0.86 1.89
C GLY A 338 3.38 2.36 2.19
N GLN A 339 2.96 2.71 3.40
CA GLN A 339 2.89 4.10 3.87
C GLN A 339 4.11 4.53 4.70
N SER A 340 5.14 3.68 4.82
CA SER A 340 6.38 4.03 5.51
C SER A 340 7.38 4.67 4.58
N GLY A 341 7.96 5.79 5.01
CA GLY A 341 9.10 6.41 4.36
C GLY A 341 10.39 5.61 4.56
N GLY A 342 11.51 6.23 4.22
CA GLY A 342 12.82 5.59 4.26
C GLY A 342 13.15 4.87 2.95
N ARG A 343 14.22 4.06 2.97
CA ARG A 343 14.75 3.35 1.80
C ARG A 343 14.86 1.87 2.08
N ALA A 344 14.12 1.05 1.33
CA ALA A 344 14.16 -0.41 1.46
C ALA A 344 15.51 -0.98 1.01
N GLU A 345 16.07 -0.45 -0.08
CA GLU A 345 17.29 -0.92 -0.71
C GLU A 345 18.57 -0.76 0.16
N SER A 346 18.53 0.14 1.13
CA SER A 346 19.64 0.36 2.07
C SER A 346 19.37 -0.18 3.47
N ALA A 347 18.24 -0.84 3.70
CA ALA A 347 17.86 -1.37 5.00
C ALA A 347 18.66 -2.63 5.37
N SER A 348 18.96 -2.77 6.64
CA SER A 348 19.52 -3.98 7.25
C SER A 348 18.55 -4.56 8.28
N LEU A 349 18.80 -5.77 8.80
CA LEU A 349 18.04 -6.30 9.95
C LEU A 349 18.19 -5.40 11.20
N GLY A 350 19.36 -4.76 11.34
CA GLY A 350 19.60 -3.79 12.40
C GLY A 350 18.69 -2.58 12.29
N ASP A 351 18.48 -2.10 11.08
CA ASP A 351 17.58 -0.99 10.78
C ASP A 351 16.09 -1.36 11.04
N HIS A 352 15.69 -2.58 10.71
CA HIS A 352 14.35 -3.07 11.05
C HIS A 352 14.14 -3.17 12.56
N ALA A 353 15.18 -3.57 13.30
CA ALA A 353 15.13 -3.55 14.77
C ALA A 353 15.01 -2.12 15.33
N ASP A 354 15.70 -1.14 14.74
CA ASP A 354 15.58 0.27 15.13
C ASP A 354 14.19 0.85 14.85
N ASP A 355 13.53 0.42 13.77
CA ASP A 355 12.11 0.75 13.49
C ASP A 355 11.18 0.16 14.54
N ALA A 356 11.36 -1.12 14.90
CA ALA A 356 10.59 -1.75 15.96
C ALA A 356 10.78 -1.01 17.30
N LEU A 357 12.01 -0.57 17.62
CA LEU A 357 12.31 0.24 18.79
C LEU A 357 11.67 1.64 18.72
N ALA A 358 11.53 2.24 17.56
CA ALA A 358 10.79 3.50 17.39
C ALA A 358 9.32 3.32 17.75
N VAL A 359 8.70 2.21 17.31
CA VAL A 359 7.32 1.86 17.67
C VAL A 359 7.18 1.61 19.19
N VAL A 360 8.11 0.89 19.81
CA VAL A 360 8.11 0.65 21.27
C VAL A 360 8.24 1.97 22.02
N ARG A 361 9.13 2.87 21.62
CA ARG A 361 9.27 4.22 22.23
C ARG A 361 7.99 5.03 22.09
N TRP A 362 7.38 5.03 20.92
CA TRP A 362 6.12 5.73 20.68
C TRP A 362 4.99 5.21 21.56
N LEU A 363 4.84 3.88 21.70
CA LEU A 363 3.89 3.25 22.60
C LEU A 363 4.16 3.62 24.07
N SER A 364 5.42 3.61 24.50
CA SER A 364 5.80 3.92 25.88
C SER A 364 5.47 5.35 26.30
N ASN A 365 5.32 6.26 25.34
CA ASN A 365 4.95 7.66 25.56
C ASN A 365 3.43 7.91 25.54
N ARG A 366 2.62 6.92 25.20
CA ARG A 366 1.18 7.04 25.17
C ARG A 366 0.59 6.91 26.58
N ARG A 367 -0.47 7.67 26.85
CA ARG A 367 -1.17 7.65 28.15
C ARG A 367 -2.05 6.41 28.36
N ASP A 368 -2.53 5.84 27.26
CA ASP A 368 -3.42 4.67 27.21
C ASP A 368 -2.67 3.33 27.19
N VAL A 369 -1.32 3.35 27.10
CA VAL A 369 -0.47 2.16 27.09
C VAL A 369 0.24 1.97 28.42
N ASP A 370 0.28 0.73 28.89
CA ASP A 370 1.12 0.33 30.00
C ASP A 370 2.55 0.05 29.48
N ARG A 371 3.43 1.00 29.73
CA ARG A 371 4.83 0.96 29.25
C ARG A 371 5.64 -0.22 29.78
N GLU A 372 5.21 -0.84 30.89
CA GLU A 372 5.87 -2.01 31.48
C GLU A 372 5.36 -3.33 30.84
N ARG A 373 4.30 -3.24 30.01
CA ARG A 373 3.66 -4.38 29.37
C ARG A 373 3.61 -4.22 27.85
N ILE A 374 4.78 -4.02 27.22
CA ILE A 374 4.95 -3.98 25.76
C ILE A 374 5.77 -5.19 25.34
N ALA A 375 5.21 -6.07 24.50
CA ALA A 375 5.89 -7.24 23.96
C ALA A 375 6.07 -7.13 22.44
N LEU A 376 7.00 -7.92 21.90
CA LEU A 376 7.20 -8.11 20.47
C LEU A 376 6.73 -9.51 20.08
N VAL A 377 6.03 -9.61 18.97
CA VAL A 377 5.65 -10.86 18.31
C VAL A 377 6.15 -10.80 16.88
N GLY A 378 7.11 -11.63 16.52
CA GLY A 378 7.72 -11.65 15.20
C GLY A 378 7.53 -12.97 14.50
N HIS A 379 7.21 -12.93 13.20
CA HIS A 379 7.07 -14.08 12.33
C HIS A 379 8.28 -14.19 11.40
N ASN A 380 8.90 -15.37 11.28
CA ASN A 380 10.05 -15.66 10.43
C ASN A 380 11.21 -14.66 10.69
N GLU A 381 11.63 -13.84 9.71
CA GLU A 381 12.62 -12.75 9.87
C GLU A 381 12.21 -11.73 10.95
N GLY A 382 10.90 -11.48 11.07
CA GLY A 382 10.38 -10.61 12.13
C GLY A 382 10.70 -11.12 13.54
N ALA A 383 10.86 -12.44 13.72
CA ALA A 383 11.31 -13.03 14.97
C ALA A 383 12.78 -12.67 15.25
N TRP A 384 13.66 -12.70 14.25
CA TRP A 384 15.05 -12.25 14.39
C TRP A 384 15.14 -10.75 14.70
N THR A 385 14.34 -9.95 14.01
CA THR A 385 14.19 -8.51 14.29
C THR A 385 13.74 -8.27 15.72
N ALA A 386 12.78 -9.06 16.23
CA ALA A 386 12.31 -8.98 17.62
C ALA A 386 13.42 -9.30 18.63
N LEU A 387 14.23 -10.34 18.38
CA LEU A 387 15.37 -10.70 19.22
C LEU A 387 16.43 -9.57 19.23
N LEU A 388 16.77 -9.00 18.06
CA LEU A 388 17.69 -7.87 17.96
C LEU A 388 17.19 -6.64 18.72
N ALA A 389 15.90 -6.31 18.61
CA ALA A 389 15.31 -5.20 19.33
C ALA A 389 15.31 -5.44 20.86
N ALA A 390 14.97 -6.66 21.30
CA ALA A 390 14.93 -7.02 22.71
C ALA A 390 16.33 -7.02 23.36
N ALA A 391 17.37 -7.41 22.62
CA ALA A 391 18.74 -7.33 23.08
C ALA A 391 19.18 -5.87 23.41
N ARG A 392 18.59 -4.88 22.70
CA ARG A 392 18.94 -3.45 22.82
C ARG A 392 18.01 -2.67 23.78
N GLU A 393 16.76 -3.16 24.05
CA GLU A 393 15.77 -2.42 24.83
C GLU A 393 15.17 -3.27 25.95
N ARG A 394 15.56 -2.97 27.18
CA ARG A 394 15.14 -3.72 28.39
C ARG A 394 13.68 -3.50 28.79
N ARG A 395 13.03 -2.45 28.28
CA ARG A 395 11.61 -2.17 28.53
C ARG A 395 10.68 -3.11 27.77
N ILE A 396 11.18 -3.84 26.78
CA ILE A 396 10.42 -4.91 26.15
C ILE A 396 10.16 -6.00 27.19
N ALA A 397 8.90 -6.28 27.46
CA ALA A 397 8.47 -7.18 28.52
C ALA A 397 8.54 -8.67 28.14
N GLY A 398 8.54 -8.99 26.84
CA GLY A 398 8.67 -10.36 26.33
C GLY A 398 8.76 -10.41 24.81
N VAL A 399 9.22 -11.55 24.29
CA VAL A 399 9.33 -11.81 22.84
C VAL A 399 8.69 -13.16 22.51
N ALA A 400 7.72 -13.16 21.58
CA ALA A 400 7.24 -14.37 20.94
C ALA A 400 7.81 -14.44 19.51
N ALA A 401 8.61 -15.47 19.26
CA ALA A 401 9.27 -15.75 18.00
C ALA A 401 8.55 -16.90 17.29
N ILE A 402 7.85 -16.59 16.20
CA ILE A 402 7.00 -17.54 15.48
C ILE A 402 7.74 -17.98 14.22
N ALA A 403 7.77 -19.29 13.96
CA ALA A 403 8.43 -19.88 12.77
C ALA A 403 9.85 -19.34 12.56
N ALA A 404 10.60 -19.17 13.64
CA ALA A 404 11.92 -18.57 13.62
C ALA A 404 13.00 -19.60 13.25
N PRO A 405 13.92 -19.30 12.31
CA PRO A 405 15.07 -20.18 12.05
C PRO A 405 16.08 -20.14 13.21
N SER A 406 16.62 -21.30 13.57
CA SER A 406 17.68 -21.46 14.58
C SER A 406 19.09 -21.45 13.98
N ALA A 407 19.19 -21.60 12.66
CA ALA A 407 20.43 -21.57 11.90
C ALA A 407 20.90 -20.12 11.69
N THR A 408 22.16 -19.91 11.38
CA THR A 408 22.65 -18.61 10.89
C THR A 408 22.00 -18.29 9.54
N GLY A 409 21.97 -16.99 9.16
CA GLY A 409 21.39 -16.60 7.88
C GLY A 409 22.05 -17.28 6.68
N SER A 410 23.37 -17.45 6.69
CA SER A 410 24.09 -18.19 5.63
C SER A 410 23.65 -19.66 5.56
N GLU A 411 23.55 -20.34 6.69
CA GLU A 411 23.09 -21.74 6.75
C GLU A 411 21.64 -21.85 6.28
N ARG A 412 20.78 -20.91 6.72
CA ARG A 412 19.36 -20.89 6.38
C ARG A 412 19.12 -20.74 4.87
N VAL A 413 19.87 -19.87 4.20
CA VAL A 413 19.80 -19.73 2.73
C VAL A 413 20.16 -21.05 2.03
N LEU A 414 21.21 -21.72 2.48
CA LEU A 414 21.63 -22.99 1.90
C LEU A 414 20.63 -24.13 2.18
N GLU A 415 20.07 -24.19 3.39
CA GLU A 415 19.00 -25.15 3.74
C GLU A 415 17.80 -24.98 2.81
N GLN A 416 17.30 -23.75 2.70
CA GLN A 416 16.16 -23.45 1.85
C GLN A 416 16.41 -23.77 0.39
N GLN A 417 17.60 -23.44 -0.12
CA GLN A 417 17.93 -23.72 -1.50
C GLN A 417 18.03 -25.23 -1.77
N ARG A 418 18.65 -26.00 -0.86
CA ARG A 418 18.69 -27.48 -0.98
C ARG A 418 17.28 -28.04 -1.02
N HIS A 419 16.44 -27.63 -0.10
CA HIS A 419 15.05 -28.07 -0.02
C HIS A 419 14.28 -27.78 -1.32
N VAL A 420 14.32 -26.53 -1.82
CA VAL A 420 13.63 -26.15 -3.07
C VAL A 420 14.16 -26.96 -4.27
N LEU A 421 15.48 -27.15 -4.39
CA LEU A 421 16.07 -27.94 -5.49
C LEU A 421 15.68 -29.42 -5.44
N GLU A 422 15.47 -29.97 -4.24
CA GLU A 422 14.95 -31.32 -4.04
C GLU A 422 13.49 -31.45 -4.43
N GLN A 423 12.64 -30.54 -4.00
CA GLN A 423 11.23 -30.45 -4.37
C GLN A 423 11.06 -30.33 -5.90
N MET A 424 11.88 -29.53 -6.54
CA MET A 424 11.90 -29.36 -8.00
C MET A 424 12.50 -30.57 -8.74
N LYS A 425 13.00 -31.58 -8.02
CA LYS A 425 13.64 -32.80 -8.59
C LYS A 425 14.80 -32.46 -9.55
N VAL A 426 15.56 -31.40 -9.25
CA VAL A 426 16.73 -31.00 -10.04
C VAL A 426 17.78 -32.11 -10.00
N ALA A 427 18.46 -32.36 -11.13
CA ALA A 427 19.47 -33.40 -11.24
C ALA A 427 20.63 -33.22 -10.22
N PRO A 428 21.19 -34.28 -9.64
CA PRO A 428 22.18 -34.19 -8.57
C PRO A 428 23.38 -33.30 -8.90
N ALA A 429 23.96 -33.42 -10.09
CA ALA A 429 25.09 -32.58 -10.50
C ALA A 429 24.74 -31.10 -10.60
N GLU A 430 23.55 -30.78 -11.10
CA GLU A 430 23.06 -29.39 -11.16
C GLU A 430 22.75 -28.83 -9.77
N ARG A 431 22.22 -29.66 -8.85
CA ARG A 431 22.02 -29.28 -7.46
C ARG A 431 23.32 -28.84 -6.79
N VAL A 432 24.38 -29.66 -6.95
CA VAL A 432 25.72 -29.34 -6.42
C VAL A 432 26.20 -28.01 -6.97
N ALA A 433 26.17 -27.80 -8.29
CA ALA A 433 26.62 -26.55 -8.90
C ALA A 433 25.85 -25.30 -8.42
N LYS A 434 24.51 -25.44 -8.22
CA LYS A 434 23.68 -24.34 -7.69
C LYS A 434 24.01 -24.02 -6.22
N ILE A 435 24.26 -25.03 -5.39
CA ILE A 435 24.64 -24.84 -4.00
C ILE A 435 26.03 -24.19 -3.91
N GLU A 436 27.01 -24.67 -4.67
CA GLU A 436 28.35 -24.06 -4.73
C GLU A 436 28.29 -22.59 -5.20
N LEU A 437 27.42 -22.27 -6.16
CA LEU A 437 27.20 -20.89 -6.58
C LEU A 437 26.65 -20.04 -5.42
N GLN A 438 25.68 -20.56 -4.67
CA GLN A 438 25.13 -19.87 -3.51
C GLN A 438 26.17 -19.65 -2.42
N GLU A 439 27.03 -20.63 -2.16
CA GLU A 439 28.13 -20.50 -1.21
C GLU A 439 29.13 -19.41 -1.64
N ARG A 440 29.45 -19.31 -2.94
CA ARG A 440 30.26 -18.20 -3.48
C ARG A 440 29.57 -16.86 -3.30
N ILE A 441 28.27 -16.78 -3.57
CA ILE A 441 27.49 -15.56 -3.34
C ILE A 441 27.51 -15.17 -1.87
N ASN A 442 27.22 -16.10 -0.95
CA ASN A 442 27.25 -15.83 0.49
C ASN A 442 28.65 -15.32 0.94
N THR A 443 29.70 -15.94 0.45
CA THR A 443 31.07 -15.53 0.74
C THR A 443 31.37 -14.13 0.21
N ALA A 444 30.95 -13.83 -1.03
CA ALA A 444 31.19 -12.54 -1.65
C ALA A 444 30.43 -11.41 -0.93
N VAL A 445 29.16 -11.65 -0.54
CA VAL A 445 28.35 -10.71 0.25
C VAL A 445 28.96 -10.46 1.62
N MET A 446 29.41 -11.52 2.32
CA MET A 446 29.95 -11.41 3.67
C MET A 446 31.35 -10.77 3.73
N THR A 447 32.17 -10.98 2.72
CA THR A 447 33.57 -10.55 2.70
C THR A 447 33.85 -9.36 1.79
N GLY A 448 32.93 -9.02 0.89
CA GLY A 448 33.11 -8.03 -0.18
C GLY A 448 34.05 -8.50 -1.30
N ARG A 449 34.50 -9.77 -1.29
CA ARG A 449 35.52 -10.33 -2.21
C ARG A 449 34.97 -11.53 -2.96
N GLY A 450 35.53 -11.81 -4.16
CA GLY A 450 35.15 -12.98 -4.97
C GLY A 450 33.94 -12.75 -5.89
N TRP A 451 33.52 -11.51 -6.07
CA TRP A 451 32.41 -11.15 -6.97
C TRP A 451 32.69 -11.45 -8.45
N ASP A 452 33.95 -11.57 -8.85
CA ASP A 452 34.39 -11.97 -10.19
C ASP A 452 33.97 -13.40 -10.55
N SER A 453 33.73 -14.24 -9.54
CA SER A 453 33.21 -15.62 -9.72
C SER A 453 31.68 -15.71 -9.65
N VAL A 454 30.97 -14.59 -9.52
CA VAL A 454 29.49 -14.51 -9.44
C VAL A 454 28.95 -13.75 -10.64
N PRO A 455 27.92 -14.27 -11.35
CA PRO A 455 27.27 -13.55 -12.44
C PRO A 455 26.79 -12.15 -12.02
N ALA A 456 26.99 -11.15 -12.90
CA ALA A 456 26.74 -9.74 -12.59
C ALA A 456 25.29 -9.47 -12.15
N ASP A 457 24.32 -10.16 -12.76
CA ASP A 457 22.89 -10.01 -12.42
C ASP A 457 22.59 -10.53 -11.01
N LEU A 458 23.21 -11.63 -10.60
CA LEU A 458 23.07 -12.18 -9.25
C LEU A 458 23.77 -11.29 -8.23
N ARG A 459 24.94 -10.73 -8.57
CA ARG A 459 25.61 -9.75 -7.74
C ARG A 459 24.70 -8.54 -7.47
N LYS A 460 24.08 -7.97 -8.52
CA LYS A 460 23.19 -6.81 -8.37
C LYS A 460 22.02 -7.08 -7.41
N GLN A 461 21.53 -8.31 -7.36
CA GLN A 461 20.44 -8.71 -6.47
C GLN A 461 20.93 -9.02 -5.03
N ALA A 462 22.11 -9.62 -4.91
CA ALA A 462 22.64 -10.11 -3.63
C ALA A 462 23.46 -9.06 -2.86
N ASP A 463 24.12 -8.11 -3.55
CA ASP A 463 25.00 -7.11 -2.93
C ASP A 463 24.18 -5.98 -2.29
N THR A 464 23.43 -6.34 -1.23
CA THR A 464 22.53 -5.42 -0.50
C THR A 464 22.82 -5.46 1.00
N PRO A 465 22.66 -4.33 1.73
CA PRO A 465 22.79 -4.28 3.18
C PRO A 465 21.86 -5.25 3.91
N TRP A 466 20.64 -5.41 3.40
CA TRP A 466 19.72 -6.39 3.96
C TRP A 466 20.28 -7.81 3.89
N PHE A 467 20.69 -8.26 2.69
CA PHE A 467 21.16 -9.64 2.52
C PHE A 467 22.47 -9.90 3.28
N GLN A 468 23.38 -8.90 3.33
CA GLN A 468 24.58 -8.99 4.14
C GLN A 468 24.25 -9.18 5.63
N SER A 469 23.35 -8.36 6.17
CA SER A 469 22.95 -8.45 7.58
C SER A 469 22.15 -9.72 7.87
N PHE A 470 21.34 -10.20 6.91
CA PHE A 470 20.63 -11.47 6.99
C PHE A 470 21.60 -12.65 7.08
N LEU A 471 22.54 -12.76 6.13
CA LEU A 471 23.56 -13.82 6.12
C LEU A 471 24.39 -13.84 7.39
N GLY A 472 24.73 -12.66 7.91
CA GLY A 472 25.54 -12.49 9.13
C GLY A 472 24.77 -12.69 10.43
N PHE A 473 23.43 -12.80 10.38
CA PHE A 473 22.65 -12.98 11.61
C PHE A 473 22.91 -14.36 12.23
N ASN A 474 23.11 -14.37 13.55
CA ASN A 474 23.34 -15.58 14.32
C ASN A 474 22.40 -15.60 15.55
N PRO A 475 21.35 -16.47 15.54
CA PRO A 475 20.39 -16.54 16.64
C PRO A 475 21.03 -16.87 18.00
N ALA A 476 22.05 -17.73 18.02
CA ALA A 476 22.72 -18.11 19.26
C ALA A 476 23.38 -16.89 19.93
N ARG A 477 24.05 -16.04 19.14
CA ARG A 477 24.65 -14.79 19.64
C ARG A 477 23.59 -13.79 20.09
N ALA A 478 22.52 -13.62 19.31
CA ALA A 478 21.43 -12.71 19.69
C ALA A 478 20.81 -13.09 21.04
N LEU A 479 20.63 -14.39 21.29
CA LEU A 479 20.08 -14.91 22.54
C LEU A 479 20.98 -14.68 23.77
N GLU A 480 22.28 -14.49 23.61
CA GLU A 480 23.20 -14.14 24.71
C GLU A 480 22.88 -12.77 25.35
N ASP A 481 22.22 -11.87 24.60
CA ASP A 481 21.89 -10.53 25.08
C ASP A 481 20.40 -10.37 25.46
N VAL A 482 19.54 -11.34 25.11
CA VAL A 482 18.09 -11.27 25.39
C VAL A 482 17.78 -11.78 26.79
N ARG A 483 17.22 -10.92 27.63
CA ARG A 483 16.88 -11.21 29.03
C ARG A 483 15.38 -11.40 29.29
N GLN A 484 14.58 -11.00 28.33
CA GLN A 484 13.12 -11.06 28.39
C GLN A 484 12.64 -12.50 28.38
N PRO A 485 11.46 -12.80 28.94
CA PRO A 485 10.74 -14.03 28.67
C PRO A 485 10.62 -14.30 27.18
N LEU A 486 10.83 -15.55 26.78
CA LEU A 486 10.79 -16.00 25.38
C LEU A 486 9.71 -17.05 25.19
N LEU A 487 8.94 -16.91 24.10
CA LEU A 487 8.11 -17.95 23.52
C LEU A 487 8.63 -18.26 22.13
N PHE A 488 8.96 -19.51 21.87
CA PHE A 488 9.15 -20.05 20.52
C PHE A 488 7.92 -20.87 20.16
N ILE A 489 7.30 -20.56 19.02
CA ILE A 489 6.10 -21.25 18.54
C ILE A 489 6.25 -21.59 17.05
N HIS A 490 5.84 -22.80 16.67
CA HIS A 490 6.02 -23.31 15.32
C HIS A 490 4.86 -24.21 14.90
N GLY A 491 4.48 -24.16 13.63
CA GLY A 491 3.62 -25.17 13.03
C GLY A 491 4.37 -26.48 12.76
N GLU A 492 3.77 -27.63 13.07
CA GLU A 492 4.40 -28.94 12.80
C GLU A 492 4.58 -29.20 11.30
N LEU A 493 3.74 -28.60 10.46
CA LEU A 493 3.79 -28.71 9.01
C LEU A 493 4.50 -27.52 8.33
N ASP A 494 5.36 -26.81 9.05
CA ASP A 494 6.14 -25.73 8.46
C ASP A 494 7.26 -26.31 7.58
N ASP A 495 7.06 -26.28 6.26
CA ASP A 495 8.01 -26.76 5.27
C ASP A 495 9.05 -25.70 4.86
N GLU A 496 8.75 -24.41 5.11
CA GLU A 496 9.70 -23.33 4.85
C GLU A 496 10.78 -23.24 5.93
N VAL A 497 10.38 -23.33 7.20
CA VAL A 497 11.28 -23.41 8.35
C VAL A 497 10.95 -24.69 9.12
N PRO A 498 11.68 -25.79 8.87
CA PRO A 498 11.36 -27.08 9.47
C PRO A 498 11.27 -27.07 10.98
N ILE A 499 10.35 -27.84 11.54
CA ILE A 499 10.03 -27.90 13.00
C ILE A 499 11.25 -28.13 13.88
N LEU A 500 12.32 -28.74 13.38
CA LEU A 500 13.57 -28.95 14.11
C LEU A 500 14.18 -27.63 14.63
N HIS A 501 13.89 -26.50 13.98
CA HIS A 501 14.37 -25.19 14.43
C HIS A 501 13.76 -24.77 15.77
N LEU A 502 12.54 -25.24 16.07
CA LEU A 502 11.85 -24.92 17.31
C LEU A 502 12.62 -25.42 18.54
N ASP A 503 12.95 -26.72 18.57
CA ASP A 503 13.65 -27.33 19.68
C ASP A 503 15.06 -26.73 19.84
N ARG A 504 15.77 -26.55 18.72
CA ARG A 504 17.09 -25.92 18.70
C ARG A 504 17.09 -24.51 19.28
N LEU A 505 16.09 -23.65 18.94
CA LEU A 505 15.98 -22.33 19.56
C LEU A 505 15.76 -22.40 21.04
N GLY A 506 14.90 -23.33 21.51
CA GLY A 506 14.68 -23.58 22.91
C GLY A 506 15.96 -23.99 23.66
N GLU A 507 16.76 -24.87 23.06
CA GLU A 507 18.06 -25.28 23.58
C GLU A 507 19.06 -24.13 23.61
N LEU A 508 19.19 -23.36 22.52
CA LEU A 508 20.10 -22.22 22.44
C LEU A 508 19.75 -21.16 23.48
N ALA A 509 18.48 -20.84 23.67
CA ALA A 509 18.03 -19.87 24.67
C ALA A 509 18.30 -20.34 26.10
N ARG A 510 18.04 -21.64 26.41
CA ARG A 510 18.36 -22.22 27.72
C ARG A 510 19.87 -22.26 27.98
N LYS A 511 20.66 -22.61 26.95
CA LYS A 511 22.13 -22.62 27.03
C LYS A 511 22.71 -21.21 27.26
N ALA A 512 22.16 -20.20 26.60
CA ALA A 512 22.56 -18.81 26.84
C ALA A 512 22.29 -18.37 28.29
N GLY A 513 21.25 -18.92 28.92
CA GLY A 513 20.96 -18.73 30.35
C GLY A 513 20.62 -17.30 30.77
N ARG A 514 20.25 -16.43 29.82
CA ARG A 514 19.99 -15.01 30.05
C ARG A 514 18.50 -14.69 30.20
N SER A 515 17.65 -15.38 29.46
CA SER A 515 16.21 -15.19 29.50
C SER A 515 15.61 -15.61 30.83
N ARG A 516 14.62 -14.83 31.32
CA ARG A 516 13.89 -15.13 32.57
C ARG A 516 13.06 -16.41 32.48
N SER A 517 12.56 -16.74 31.30
CA SER A 517 11.85 -17.98 31.02
C SER A 517 11.86 -18.28 29.52
N VAL A 518 11.83 -19.56 29.17
CA VAL A 518 11.80 -20.04 27.78
C VAL A 518 10.66 -21.05 27.65
N ALA A 519 9.62 -20.67 26.89
CA ALA A 519 8.52 -21.55 26.48
C ALA A 519 8.71 -21.98 25.03
N VAL A 520 8.34 -23.23 24.73
CA VAL A 520 8.43 -23.83 23.40
C VAL A 520 7.11 -24.52 23.10
N VAL A 521 6.47 -24.20 21.98
CA VAL A 521 5.15 -24.71 21.59
C VAL A 521 5.16 -25.14 20.12
N ALA A 522 4.93 -26.40 19.87
CA ALA A 522 4.62 -26.97 18.55
C ALA A 522 3.10 -26.97 18.35
N VAL A 523 2.62 -26.50 17.20
CA VAL A 523 1.18 -26.49 16.89
C VAL A 523 0.91 -27.47 15.78
N ARG A 524 0.08 -28.47 16.10
CA ARG A 524 -0.20 -29.58 15.20
C ARG A 524 -0.99 -29.15 13.96
N GLY A 525 -0.62 -29.70 12.78
CA GLY A 525 -1.37 -29.51 11.55
C GLY A 525 -1.34 -28.09 10.97
N VAL A 526 -0.40 -27.26 11.40
CA VAL A 526 -0.26 -25.86 11.01
C VAL A 526 1.02 -25.67 10.18
N ASN A 527 0.94 -24.93 9.08
CA ASN A 527 2.04 -24.61 8.17
C ASN A 527 2.76 -23.30 8.53
N HIS A 528 3.70 -22.86 7.67
CA HIS A 528 4.45 -21.61 7.84
C HIS A 528 3.56 -20.36 7.91
N LEU A 529 2.42 -20.35 7.19
CA LEU A 529 1.46 -19.23 7.21
C LEU A 529 0.57 -19.22 8.46
N LEU A 530 0.81 -20.10 9.41
CA LEU A 530 0.06 -20.29 10.66
C LEU A 530 -1.40 -20.72 10.44
N VAL A 531 -1.71 -21.30 9.30
CA VAL A 531 -3.05 -21.79 8.96
C VAL A 531 -3.07 -23.33 8.91
N PRO A 532 -4.25 -23.96 9.10
CA PRO A 532 -4.39 -25.41 8.95
C PRO A 532 -3.99 -25.85 7.54
N ALA A 533 -3.20 -26.92 7.45
CA ALA A 533 -2.69 -27.47 6.21
C ALA A 533 -2.70 -29.01 6.22
N SER A 534 -2.51 -29.60 5.04
CA SER A 534 -2.42 -31.05 4.88
C SER A 534 -0.98 -31.52 4.73
N THR A 535 -0.19 -30.81 3.94
CA THR A 535 1.23 -31.12 3.68
C THR A 535 2.16 -30.06 4.25
N GLY A 536 1.72 -28.80 4.25
CA GLY A 536 2.52 -27.64 4.62
C GLY A 536 3.46 -27.13 3.54
N GLU A 537 3.56 -27.84 2.41
CA GLU A 537 4.38 -27.44 1.27
C GLU A 537 3.93 -26.08 0.70
N VAL A 538 4.87 -25.28 0.20
CA VAL A 538 4.60 -24.01 -0.47
C VAL A 538 3.64 -24.17 -1.66
N SER A 539 3.70 -25.31 -2.34
CA SER A 539 2.80 -25.67 -3.45
C SER A 539 1.32 -25.74 -3.03
N GLU A 540 1.03 -26.06 -1.77
CA GLU A 540 -0.33 -26.11 -1.20
C GLU A 540 -0.95 -24.71 -1.00
N TYR A 541 -0.16 -23.64 -0.87
CA TYR A 541 -0.63 -22.31 -0.51
C TYR A 541 -1.71 -21.75 -1.43
N ALA A 542 -1.62 -22.04 -2.73
CA ALA A 542 -2.62 -21.59 -3.71
C ALA A 542 -3.98 -22.25 -3.50
N SER A 543 -4.01 -23.46 -2.96
CA SER A 543 -5.20 -24.30 -2.77
C SER A 543 -5.74 -24.35 -1.35
N LEU A 544 -5.15 -23.60 -0.42
CA LEU A 544 -5.61 -23.52 0.97
C LEU A 544 -7.09 -23.13 1.05
N LYS A 545 -7.87 -24.00 1.69
CA LYS A 545 -9.33 -23.80 1.89
C LYS A 545 -9.60 -22.83 3.04
N ASP A 546 -8.83 -22.94 4.12
CA ASP A 546 -8.89 -22.06 5.28
C ASP A 546 -7.65 -21.15 5.27
N ARG A 547 -7.89 -19.84 5.35
CA ARG A 547 -6.87 -18.80 5.38
C ARG A 547 -6.89 -18.04 6.71
N HIS A 548 -7.53 -18.63 7.72
CA HIS A 548 -7.54 -18.09 9.08
C HIS A 548 -6.37 -18.64 9.88
N VAL A 549 -5.68 -17.74 10.58
CA VAL A 549 -4.63 -18.14 11.52
C VAL A 549 -5.23 -19.06 12.58
N SER A 550 -4.56 -20.17 12.82
CA SER A 550 -5.02 -21.22 13.76
C SER A 550 -5.35 -20.62 15.15
N ALA A 551 -6.50 -21.03 15.67
CA ALA A 551 -6.93 -20.64 17.01
C ALA A 551 -5.96 -21.15 18.10
N GLU A 552 -5.27 -22.27 17.85
CA GLU A 552 -4.26 -22.81 18.77
C GLU A 552 -3.02 -21.91 18.81
N VAL A 553 -2.58 -21.37 17.66
CA VAL A 553 -1.47 -20.39 17.60
C VAL A 553 -1.84 -19.13 18.37
N THR A 554 -3.01 -18.56 18.10
CA THR A 554 -3.46 -17.31 18.76
C THR A 554 -3.65 -17.52 20.26
N SER A 555 -4.19 -18.68 20.70
CA SER A 555 -4.37 -19.02 22.10
C SER A 555 -3.04 -19.18 22.83
N ALA A 556 -2.07 -19.88 22.23
CA ALA A 556 -0.75 -20.06 22.82
C ALA A 556 -0.04 -18.72 23.06
N ILE A 557 -0.11 -17.80 22.10
CA ILE A 557 0.48 -16.46 22.23
C ILE A 557 -0.26 -15.67 23.32
N ARG A 558 -1.60 -15.65 23.31
CA ARG A 558 -2.42 -14.97 24.30
C ARG A 558 -2.14 -15.45 25.73
N GLU A 559 -2.14 -16.75 25.94
CA GLU A 559 -1.90 -17.34 27.25
C GLU A 559 -0.52 -17.02 27.78
N TRP A 560 0.49 -17.11 26.92
CA TRP A 560 1.86 -16.76 27.26
C TRP A 560 2.00 -15.27 27.61
N LEU A 561 1.40 -14.36 26.83
CA LEU A 561 1.39 -12.92 27.09
C LEU A 561 0.69 -12.60 28.40
N THR A 562 -0.48 -13.20 28.66
CA THR A 562 -1.23 -13.02 29.89
C THR A 562 -0.40 -13.43 31.11
N LYS A 563 0.31 -14.56 31.01
CA LYS A 563 1.20 -15.04 32.09
C LYS A 563 2.43 -14.12 32.23
N THR A 564 3.01 -13.65 31.15
CA THR A 564 4.19 -12.78 31.14
C THR A 564 3.89 -11.41 31.75
N PHE A 565 2.68 -10.88 31.51
CA PHE A 565 2.24 -9.59 32.00
C PHE A 565 1.53 -9.64 33.37
N ALA A 566 1.34 -10.82 33.93
CA ALA A 566 0.80 -10.94 35.28
C ALA A 566 1.76 -10.26 36.28
N PRO A 567 1.23 -9.49 37.26
CA PRO A 567 2.07 -8.95 38.33
C PRO A 567 2.88 -10.07 38.95
N GLY A 568 4.18 -9.91 39.04
CA GLY A 568 5.04 -10.88 39.71
C GLY A 568 4.54 -11.13 41.14
N ARG A 569 4.35 -12.41 41.47
CA ARG A 569 4.08 -12.83 42.84
C ARG A 569 5.33 -12.67 43.69
#